data_738fdbd514e1b7ba4f3541c68b24a7a6
#
_entry.id   738fdbd514e1b7ba4f3541c68b24a7a6
#
_cell.length_a   1.000
_cell.length_b   1.000
_cell.length_c   1.000
_cell.angle_alpha   90.00
_cell.angle_beta   90.00
_cell.angle_gamma   90.00
#
_symmetry.space_group_name_H-M   'P 1'
#
loop_
_entity.id
_entity.type
_entity.pdbx_description
1 polymer ?
#
loop_
_entity_poly.entity_id
_entity_poly.type
_entity_poly.pdbx_seq_one_letter_code
_entity_poly.pdbx_strand_id
1 'polypeptide(L)'
;MPTSESRPAVVIGAGPYGLAVAAHLRASGVPVRVFGEVMTTWRDHMPAGMFLKSAPFASSISAPVPGFTLAAFCARSGLPALGEDEPVPIDLFIRYGRWFAEQLVPGIEPRQVRRLERGPRGFELTLDDGEELATDTVVMANGVVDFAYVPGELAGGMPKGPANAVSHSSQHDDLSTFAGQDVAVIGAGQSALESAALLHEAGAKVQVLTRRPARFGSPPKPAARGLGRLLPRPHSPLGPTWRIYPFSHAAGMFRYLPSRTRLKLVKRVLGPLGAWWLRDRVEGLIPVRHGLRIRQVRHDGNKVLLSLEPAAGQPTEVEVDHVIAGTG
;
A
#
# COMPACT_ATOMS: atom_id res chain seq x y z
N MET A 1 23.58 -40.49 -16.10
CA MET A 1 23.49 -39.03 -16.09
C MET A 1 23.08 -38.64 -14.68
N PRO A 2 23.87 -37.85 -13.91
CA PRO A 2 23.41 -37.36 -12.63
C PRO A 2 22.18 -36.50 -12.89
N THR A 3 21.07 -36.84 -12.27
CA THR A 3 19.88 -36.00 -12.21
C THR A 3 20.29 -34.68 -11.59
N SER A 4 20.28 -33.61 -12.37
CA SER A 4 20.45 -32.26 -11.87
C SER A 4 19.38 -32.06 -10.79
N GLU A 5 19.76 -32.11 -9.51
CA GLU A 5 18.86 -31.70 -8.44
C GLU A 5 18.42 -30.29 -8.79
N SER A 6 17.13 -30.14 -9.07
CA SER A 6 16.55 -28.86 -9.42
C SER A 6 16.70 -27.94 -8.21
N ARG A 7 17.47 -26.86 -8.37
CA ARG A 7 17.60 -25.83 -7.32
C ARG A 7 16.23 -25.26 -7.00
N PRO A 8 15.92 -25.02 -5.72
CA PRO A 8 14.65 -24.44 -5.36
C PRO A 8 14.50 -23.04 -5.98
N ALA A 9 13.31 -22.71 -6.45
CA ALA A 9 12.97 -21.34 -6.77
C ALA A 9 13.02 -20.47 -5.50
N VAL A 10 13.46 -19.24 -5.62
CA VAL A 10 13.55 -18.31 -4.49
C VAL A 10 12.48 -17.23 -4.64
N VAL A 11 11.68 -17.02 -3.60
CA VAL A 11 10.72 -15.92 -3.50
C VAL A 11 11.22 -14.94 -2.45
N ILE A 12 11.45 -13.69 -2.85
CA ILE A 12 11.90 -12.60 -1.97
C ILE A 12 10.70 -11.74 -1.59
N GLY A 13 10.29 -11.84 -0.32
CA GLY A 13 9.13 -11.17 0.24
C GLY A 13 7.98 -12.11 0.57
N ALA A 14 7.48 -12.07 1.81
CA ALA A 14 6.39 -12.87 2.34
C ALA A 14 5.09 -12.06 2.54
N GLY A 15 4.87 -11.05 1.70
CA GLY A 15 3.60 -10.35 1.56
C GLY A 15 2.60 -11.12 0.67
N PRO A 16 1.41 -10.57 0.41
CA PRO A 16 0.33 -11.27 -0.32
C PRO A 16 0.76 -11.85 -1.67
N TYR A 17 1.60 -11.13 -2.43
CA TYR A 17 2.09 -11.60 -3.72
C TYR A 17 3.09 -12.74 -3.58
N GLY A 18 4.04 -12.63 -2.65
CA GLY A 18 5.02 -13.70 -2.39
C GLY A 18 4.35 -14.96 -1.87
N LEU A 19 3.39 -14.83 -0.95
CA LEU A 19 2.59 -15.95 -0.44
C LEU A 19 1.79 -16.64 -1.55
N ALA A 20 1.13 -15.87 -2.43
CA ALA A 20 0.39 -16.42 -3.56
C ALA A 20 1.31 -17.21 -4.49
N VAL A 21 2.42 -16.62 -4.93
CA VAL A 21 3.36 -17.28 -5.84
C VAL A 21 3.94 -18.55 -5.20
N ALA A 22 4.37 -18.49 -3.94
CA ALA A 22 4.94 -19.63 -3.24
C ALA A 22 3.94 -20.78 -3.10
N ALA A 23 2.66 -20.48 -2.78
CA ALA A 23 1.59 -21.47 -2.69
C ALA A 23 1.38 -22.18 -4.04
N HIS A 24 1.32 -21.44 -5.15
CA HIS A 24 1.15 -21.99 -6.49
C HIS A 24 2.36 -22.83 -6.94
N LEU A 25 3.60 -22.36 -6.67
CA LEU A 25 4.81 -23.12 -6.99
C LEU A 25 4.83 -24.48 -6.25
N ARG A 26 4.53 -24.47 -4.96
CA ARG A 26 4.46 -25.70 -4.14
C ARG A 26 3.40 -26.67 -4.66
N ALA A 27 2.20 -26.17 -4.96
CA ALA A 27 1.13 -27.01 -5.50
C ALA A 27 1.48 -27.62 -6.88
N SER A 28 2.38 -26.97 -7.62
CA SER A 28 2.91 -27.46 -8.89
C SER A 28 4.13 -28.38 -8.71
N GLY A 29 4.50 -28.76 -7.47
CA GLY A 29 5.65 -29.61 -7.19
C GLY A 29 7.01 -28.95 -7.35
N VAL A 30 7.07 -27.62 -7.47
CA VAL A 30 8.32 -26.87 -7.58
C VAL A 30 8.88 -26.61 -6.18
N PRO A 31 10.11 -27.07 -5.85
CA PRO A 31 10.78 -26.71 -4.61
C PRO A 31 10.93 -25.18 -4.51
N VAL A 32 10.56 -24.59 -3.36
CA VAL A 32 10.62 -23.16 -3.16
C VAL A 32 11.12 -22.81 -1.76
N ARG A 33 12.05 -21.85 -1.69
CA ARG A 33 12.44 -21.13 -0.47
C ARG A 33 11.83 -19.74 -0.51
N VAL A 34 11.29 -19.27 0.61
CA VAL A 34 10.68 -17.96 0.73
C VAL A 34 11.39 -17.18 1.82
N PHE A 35 11.88 -15.99 1.50
CA PHE A 35 12.61 -15.13 2.42
C PHE A 35 11.83 -13.87 2.75
N GLY A 36 11.84 -13.47 4.02
CA GLY A 36 11.21 -12.28 4.56
C GLY A 36 10.15 -12.59 5.62
N GLU A 37 9.81 -11.61 6.41
CA GLU A 37 8.78 -11.74 7.44
C GLU A 37 7.38 -11.63 6.85
N VAL A 38 6.46 -12.46 7.37
CA VAL A 38 5.09 -12.54 6.89
C VAL A 38 4.32 -11.24 7.15
N MET A 39 3.79 -10.64 6.07
CA MET A 39 2.92 -9.46 6.10
C MET A 39 3.57 -8.20 6.72
N THR A 40 4.89 -8.08 6.74
CA THR A 40 5.64 -6.96 7.34
C THR A 40 5.16 -5.60 6.87
N THR A 41 5.03 -5.39 5.55
CA THR A 41 4.54 -4.11 5.00
C THR A 41 3.20 -3.67 5.61
N TRP A 42 2.30 -4.62 5.83
CA TRP A 42 0.96 -4.35 6.36
C TRP A 42 0.97 -4.17 7.88
N ARG A 43 1.90 -4.84 8.57
CA ARG A 43 2.03 -4.79 10.01
C ARG A 43 2.80 -3.57 10.51
N ASP A 44 3.92 -3.25 9.85
CA ASP A 44 4.92 -2.32 10.38
C ASP A 44 4.98 -0.98 9.60
N HIS A 45 4.33 -0.92 8.43
CA HIS A 45 4.40 0.25 7.53
C HIS A 45 3.02 0.79 7.14
N MET A 46 1.97 0.31 7.80
CA MET A 46 0.60 0.77 7.63
C MET A 46 -0.02 1.06 8.99
N PRO A 47 -0.70 2.20 9.17
CA PRO A 47 -1.18 2.59 10.49
C PRO A 47 -2.33 1.70 10.96
N ALA A 48 -2.30 1.38 12.25
CA ALA A 48 -3.39 0.69 12.94
C ALA A 48 -4.72 1.46 12.74
N GLY A 49 -5.81 0.73 12.59
CA GLY A 49 -7.14 1.31 12.34
C GLY A 49 -7.41 1.73 10.89
N MET A 50 -6.45 1.56 9.97
CA MET A 50 -6.72 1.78 8.56
C MET A 50 -7.57 0.68 7.93
N PHE A 51 -8.15 0.98 6.77
CA PHE A 51 -8.89 0.03 5.95
C PHE A 51 -8.27 -0.12 4.57
N LEU A 52 -8.30 -1.33 4.03
CA LEU A 52 -7.89 -1.57 2.66
C LEU A 52 -8.85 -0.89 1.69
N LYS A 53 -8.29 -0.28 0.65
CA LYS A 53 -9.10 0.35 -0.41
C LYS A 53 -9.78 -0.67 -1.33
N SER A 54 -9.26 -1.89 -1.39
CA SER A 54 -9.83 -2.99 -2.16
C SER A 54 -11.07 -3.58 -1.47
N ALA A 55 -12.07 -3.97 -2.25
CA ALA A 55 -13.22 -4.72 -1.75
C ALA A 55 -12.79 -6.10 -1.20
N PRO A 56 -13.57 -6.73 -0.31
CA PRO A 56 -13.22 -8.00 0.34
C PRO A 56 -12.85 -9.11 -0.65
N PHE A 57 -13.59 -9.25 -1.76
CA PHE A 57 -13.28 -10.26 -2.77
C PHE A 57 -11.90 -10.04 -3.44
N ALA A 58 -11.54 -8.77 -3.64
CA ALA A 58 -10.27 -8.37 -4.25
C ALA A 58 -9.10 -8.36 -3.25
N SER A 59 -9.38 -8.52 -1.96
CA SER A 59 -8.39 -8.63 -0.89
C SER A 59 -8.00 -10.08 -0.59
N SER A 60 -8.55 -11.05 -1.32
CA SER A 60 -8.17 -12.46 -1.17
C SER A 60 -6.84 -12.76 -1.85
N ILE A 61 -5.94 -13.43 -1.15
CA ILE A 61 -4.67 -13.93 -1.69
C ILE A 61 -4.99 -15.11 -2.61
N SER A 62 -4.39 -15.14 -3.81
CA SER A 62 -4.61 -16.23 -4.76
C SER A 62 -4.05 -17.55 -4.23
N ALA A 63 -4.90 -18.57 -4.18
CA ALA A 63 -4.53 -19.89 -3.72
C ALA A 63 -4.73 -20.94 -4.84
N PRO A 64 -3.90 -22.00 -4.88
CA PRO A 64 -4.02 -23.07 -5.87
C PRO A 64 -5.23 -24.00 -5.63
N VAL A 65 -5.81 -23.92 -4.44
CA VAL A 65 -6.95 -24.74 -4.01
C VAL A 65 -8.06 -23.86 -3.42
N PRO A 66 -9.33 -24.26 -3.50
CA PRO A 66 -10.44 -23.52 -2.92
C PRO A 66 -10.37 -23.48 -1.39
N GLY A 67 -11.10 -22.54 -0.78
CA GLY A 67 -11.24 -22.45 0.68
C GLY A 67 -10.19 -21.59 1.37
N PHE A 68 -9.39 -20.81 0.63
CA PHE A 68 -8.35 -19.92 1.18
C PHE A 68 -8.59 -18.44 0.86
N THR A 69 -9.83 -18.06 0.60
CA THR A 69 -10.22 -16.66 0.46
C THR A 69 -10.33 -15.96 1.82
N LEU A 70 -10.36 -14.62 1.83
CA LEU A 70 -10.63 -13.83 3.04
C LEU A 70 -11.98 -14.22 3.69
N ALA A 71 -13.01 -14.42 2.89
CA ALA A 71 -14.32 -14.87 3.36
C ALA A 71 -14.26 -16.27 4.03
N ALA A 72 -13.49 -17.18 3.44
CA ALA A 72 -13.28 -18.52 4.03
C ALA A 72 -12.52 -18.45 5.36
N PHE A 73 -11.55 -17.54 5.49
CA PHE A 73 -10.85 -17.28 6.75
C PHE A 73 -11.80 -16.74 7.82
N CYS A 74 -12.65 -15.74 7.49
CA CYS A 74 -13.65 -15.22 8.41
C CYS A 74 -14.58 -16.33 8.91
N ALA A 75 -15.13 -17.14 8.02
CA ALA A 75 -16.01 -18.23 8.37
C ALA A 75 -15.34 -19.26 9.30
N ARG A 76 -14.10 -19.66 9.02
CA ARG A 76 -13.32 -20.61 9.84
C ARG A 76 -12.96 -20.05 11.23
N SER A 77 -12.74 -18.73 11.30
CA SER A 77 -12.38 -18.04 12.54
C SER A 77 -13.58 -17.59 13.35
N GLY A 78 -14.81 -17.90 12.95
CA GLY A 78 -16.03 -17.46 13.63
C GLY A 78 -16.23 -15.93 13.57
N LEU A 79 -15.63 -15.25 12.57
CA LEU A 79 -15.75 -13.83 12.37
C LEU A 79 -16.96 -13.51 11.46
N PRO A 80 -17.59 -12.34 11.63
CA PRO A 80 -18.63 -11.90 10.72
C PRO A 80 -18.16 -11.88 9.26
N ALA A 81 -19.03 -12.28 8.34
CA ALA A 81 -18.78 -12.10 6.93
C ALA A 81 -18.81 -10.62 6.58
N LEU A 82 -17.82 -10.15 5.84
CA LEU A 82 -17.81 -8.78 5.34
C LEU A 82 -18.82 -8.65 4.18
N GLY A 83 -19.54 -7.55 4.16
CA GLY A 83 -20.40 -7.16 3.04
C GLY A 83 -19.55 -6.93 1.77
N GLU A 84 -20.21 -6.99 0.60
CA GLU A 84 -19.53 -6.91 -0.71
C GLU A 84 -18.65 -5.66 -0.88
N ASP A 85 -19.09 -4.55 -0.34
CA ASP A 85 -18.43 -3.24 -0.41
C ASP A 85 -17.90 -2.76 0.95
N GLU A 86 -17.90 -3.62 1.96
CA GLU A 86 -17.43 -3.27 3.31
C GLU A 86 -15.90 -3.12 3.33
N PRO A 87 -15.36 -2.03 3.90
CA PRO A 87 -13.92 -1.84 3.98
C PRO A 87 -13.27 -2.93 4.83
N VAL A 88 -12.19 -3.52 4.33
CA VAL A 88 -11.45 -4.56 5.04
C VAL A 88 -10.52 -3.93 6.08
N PRO A 89 -10.70 -4.20 7.40
CA PRO A 89 -9.76 -3.73 8.41
C PRO A 89 -8.35 -4.32 8.20
N ILE A 90 -7.32 -3.51 8.46
CA ILE A 90 -5.93 -3.94 8.24
C ILE A 90 -5.53 -5.12 9.13
N ASP A 91 -5.93 -5.12 10.38
CA ASP A 91 -5.65 -6.19 11.35
C ASP A 91 -6.28 -7.53 10.91
N LEU A 92 -7.48 -7.48 10.35
CA LEU A 92 -8.12 -8.65 9.75
C LEU A 92 -7.30 -9.17 8.56
N PHE A 93 -6.81 -8.29 7.71
CA PHE A 93 -6.01 -8.68 6.55
C PHE A 93 -4.65 -9.27 6.95
N ILE A 94 -4.01 -8.72 7.97
CA ILE A 94 -2.76 -9.25 8.53
C ILE A 94 -2.99 -10.66 9.11
N ARG A 95 -4.05 -10.86 9.90
CA ARG A 95 -4.40 -12.17 10.46
C ARG A 95 -4.69 -13.19 9.36
N TYR A 96 -5.43 -12.79 8.34
CA TYR A 96 -5.70 -13.61 7.16
C TYR A 96 -4.41 -14.01 6.43
N GLY A 97 -3.50 -13.07 6.19
CA GLY A 97 -2.23 -13.36 5.52
C GLY A 97 -1.33 -14.30 6.32
N ARG A 98 -1.29 -14.17 7.64
CA ARG A 98 -0.58 -15.10 8.52
C ARG A 98 -1.17 -16.51 8.48
N TRP A 99 -2.50 -16.62 8.60
CA TRP A 99 -3.19 -17.90 8.46
C TRP A 99 -2.93 -18.54 7.08
N PHE A 100 -2.97 -17.78 6.00
CA PHE A 100 -2.66 -18.26 4.66
C PHE A 100 -1.22 -18.82 4.58
N ALA A 101 -0.26 -18.10 5.15
CA ALA A 101 1.15 -18.50 5.20
C ALA A 101 1.33 -19.83 5.94
N GLU A 102 0.74 -19.96 7.12
CA GLU A 102 0.80 -21.17 7.95
C GLU A 102 0.23 -22.40 7.23
N GLN A 103 -0.87 -22.22 6.51
CA GLN A 103 -1.57 -23.33 5.86
C GLN A 103 -0.93 -23.76 4.52
N LEU A 104 -0.48 -22.81 3.70
CA LEU A 104 -0.07 -23.08 2.31
C LEU A 104 1.41 -22.87 2.05
N VAL A 105 2.11 -22.13 2.91
CA VAL A 105 3.52 -21.78 2.71
C VAL A 105 4.33 -21.99 4.01
N PRO A 106 4.27 -23.18 4.64
CA PRO A 106 5.06 -23.45 5.85
C PRO A 106 6.57 -23.32 5.58
N GLY A 107 7.36 -22.95 6.59
CA GLY A 107 8.81 -22.86 6.49
C GLY A 107 9.29 -21.61 5.74
N ILE A 108 8.58 -20.50 5.84
CA ILE A 108 9.09 -19.17 5.44
C ILE A 108 10.26 -18.81 6.35
N GLU A 109 11.32 -18.33 5.76
CA GLU A 109 12.55 -17.94 6.44
C GLU A 109 12.54 -16.43 6.70
N PRO A 110 12.52 -15.96 7.97
CA PRO A 110 12.45 -14.54 8.31
C PRO A 110 13.79 -13.83 8.13
N ARG A 111 14.56 -14.24 7.14
CA ARG A 111 15.85 -13.69 6.76
C ARG A 111 15.71 -12.75 5.57
N GLN A 112 16.60 -11.77 5.48
CA GLN A 112 16.59 -10.81 4.39
C GLN A 112 17.63 -11.14 3.33
N VAL A 113 17.24 -11.01 2.06
CA VAL A 113 18.19 -11.06 0.94
C VAL A 113 18.85 -9.69 0.83
N ARG A 114 20.16 -9.64 1.09
CA ARG A 114 20.96 -8.40 1.02
C ARG A 114 21.48 -8.11 -0.37
N ARG A 115 21.78 -9.17 -1.11
CA ARG A 115 22.38 -9.08 -2.45
C ARG A 115 21.74 -10.11 -3.36
N LEU A 116 21.50 -9.70 -4.59
CA LEU A 116 21.02 -10.55 -5.67
C LEU A 116 21.81 -10.19 -6.93
N GLU A 117 22.52 -11.14 -7.48
CA GLU A 117 23.29 -10.96 -8.68
C GLU A 117 23.01 -12.04 -9.71
N ARG A 118 23.38 -11.76 -10.96
CA ARG A 118 23.32 -12.74 -12.02
C ARG A 118 24.63 -13.51 -12.03
N GLY A 119 24.59 -14.79 -11.70
CA GLY A 119 25.72 -15.70 -11.76
C GLY A 119 25.83 -16.41 -13.13
N PRO A 120 26.85 -17.23 -13.30
CA PRO A 120 27.10 -18.00 -14.54
C PRO A 120 25.96 -18.94 -14.92
N ARG A 121 25.22 -19.43 -13.94
CA ARG A 121 24.06 -20.32 -14.10
C ARG A 121 22.92 -19.86 -13.21
N GLY A 122 22.13 -18.86 -13.64
CA GLY A 122 21.00 -18.34 -12.90
C GLY A 122 21.35 -17.13 -12.02
N PHE A 123 21.02 -17.21 -10.74
CA PHE A 123 21.14 -16.13 -9.76
C PHE A 123 21.91 -16.59 -8.53
N GLU A 124 22.66 -15.67 -7.96
CA GLU A 124 23.40 -15.81 -6.70
C GLU A 124 22.83 -14.81 -5.69
N LEU A 125 22.52 -15.28 -4.48
CA LEU A 125 21.94 -14.49 -3.42
C LEU A 125 22.82 -14.57 -2.18
N THR A 126 22.94 -13.45 -1.46
CA THR A 126 23.55 -13.39 -0.13
C THR A 126 22.51 -12.94 0.86
N LEU A 127 22.32 -13.68 1.95
CA LEU A 127 21.38 -13.37 3.02
C LEU A 127 22.07 -12.46 4.07
N ASP A 128 21.29 -11.95 4.99
CA ASP A 128 21.73 -11.06 6.07
C ASP A 128 22.62 -11.73 7.12
N ASP A 129 22.57 -13.07 7.24
CA ASP A 129 23.44 -13.89 8.06
C ASP A 129 24.73 -14.37 7.35
N GLY A 130 24.90 -13.98 6.07
CA GLY A 130 26.03 -14.33 5.24
C GLY A 130 25.89 -15.67 4.48
N GLU A 131 24.77 -16.38 4.59
CA GLU A 131 24.51 -17.56 3.75
C GLU A 131 24.46 -17.13 2.27
N GLU A 132 25.20 -17.86 1.44
CA GLU A 132 25.16 -17.72 -0.02
C GLU A 132 24.40 -18.88 -0.63
N LEU A 133 23.53 -18.56 -1.57
CA LEU A 133 22.76 -19.58 -2.30
C LEU A 133 22.64 -19.23 -3.78
N ALA A 134 22.57 -20.28 -4.59
CA ALA A 134 22.37 -20.16 -6.03
C ALA A 134 21.04 -20.79 -6.45
N THR A 135 20.36 -20.15 -7.38
CA THR A 135 19.08 -20.62 -7.92
C THR A 135 18.95 -20.26 -9.40
N ASP A 136 18.10 -21.01 -10.11
CA ASP A 136 17.78 -20.72 -11.51
C ASP A 136 16.63 -19.72 -11.65
N THR A 137 15.83 -19.53 -10.59
CA THR A 137 14.62 -18.69 -10.63
C THR A 137 14.48 -17.86 -9.36
N VAL A 138 14.32 -16.55 -9.52
CA VAL A 138 14.00 -15.62 -8.43
C VAL A 138 12.70 -14.87 -8.75
N VAL A 139 11.82 -14.83 -7.77
CA VAL A 139 10.61 -14.00 -7.79
C VAL A 139 10.78 -12.84 -6.82
N MET A 140 10.79 -11.63 -7.35
CA MET A 140 10.81 -10.41 -6.56
C MET A 140 9.40 -10.04 -6.12
N ALA A 141 9.13 -10.15 -4.83
CA ALA A 141 7.84 -9.80 -4.19
C ALA A 141 8.05 -8.90 -2.95
N ASN A 142 9.11 -8.09 -2.97
CA ASN A 142 9.58 -7.23 -1.87
C ASN A 142 8.69 -6.02 -1.55
N GLY A 143 7.59 -5.82 -2.27
CA GLY A 143 6.65 -4.73 -2.03
C GLY A 143 7.16 -3.38 -2.53
N VAL A 144 6.64 -2.29 -1.97
CA VAL A 144 6.88 -0.92 -2.44
C VAL A 144 7.38 0.03 -1.34
N VAL A 145 7.60 -0.44 -0.13
CA VAL A 145 8.00 0.41 1.02
C VAL A 145 9.33 1.12 0.76
N ASP A 146 10.29 0.40 0.17
CA ASP A 146 11.61 0.94 -0.14
C ASP A 146 11.59 2.00 -1.27
N PHE A 147 10.46 2.14 -1.96
CA PHE A 147 10.24 3.15 -3.00
C PHE A 147 9.46 4.37 -2.49
N ALA A 148 9.32 4.52 -1.17
CA ALA A 148 8.68 5.68 -0.55
C ALA A 148 9.33 6.97 -1.01
N TYR A 149 8.53 7.89 -1.54
CA TYR A 149 9.04 9.14 -2.11
C TYR A 149 8.73 10.33 -1.21
N VAL A 150 9.78 10.96 -0.69
CA VAL A 150 9.70 12.25 -0.02
C VAL A 150 10.23 13.31 -0.99
N PRO A 151 9.43 14.32 -1.39
CA PRO A 151 9.88 15.39 -2.25
C PRO A 151 11.12 16.09 -1.70
N GLY A 152 12.03 16.54 -2.58
CA GLY A 152 13.29 17.18 -2.19
C GLY A 152 13.09 18.43 -1.33
N GLU A 153 12.00 19.15 -1.54
CA GLU A 153 11.61 20.31 -0.75
C GLU A 153 11.31 19.97 0.71
N LEU A 154 10.83 18.74 0.97
CA LEU A 154 10.63 18.21 2.33
C LEU A 154 11.91 17.58 2.88
N ALA A 155 12.68 16.89 2.04
CA ALA A 155 13.91 16.21 2.45
C ALA A 155 14.99 17.17 2.93
N GLY A 156 15.05 18.40 2.37
CA GLY A 156 15.98 19.46 2.79
C GLY A 156 15.74 19.96 4.23
N GLY A 157 14.59 19.70 4.81
CA GLY A 157 14.25 20.00 6.19
C GLY A 157 14.46 18.85 7.17
N MET A 158 14.94 17.69 6.71
CA MET A 158 15.24 16.57 7.59
C MET A 158 16.54 16.81 8.36
N PRO A 159 16.53 16.90 9.69
CA PRO A 159 17.76 16.94 10.46
C PRO A 159 18.51 15.62 10.28
N LYS A 160 19.81 15.68 10.19
CA LYS A 160 20.68 14.51 10.33
C LYS A 160 20.72 14.15 11.82
N GLY A 161 19.70 13.41 12.30
CA GLY A 161 19.62 13.03 13.72
C GLY A 161 18.25 12.46 14.12
N PRO A 162 18.08 12.01 15.37
CA PRO A 162 16.90 11.24 15.82
C PRO A 162 15.58 12.02 15.93
N ALA A 163 15.57 13.33 15.74
CA ALA A 163 14.34 14.15 15.74
C ALA A 163 13.85 14.39 14.31
N ASN A 164 13.37 13.34 13.63
CA ASN A 164 12.74 13.47 12.32
C ASN A 164 11.37 14.11 12.44
N ALA A 165 11.31 15.45 12.41
CA ALA A 165 10.04 16.18 12.38
C ALA A 165 9.36 16.14 10.99
N VAL A 166 9.97 15.46 10.02
CA VAL A 166 9.40 15.11 8.71
C VAL A 166 9.56 13.62 8.48
N SER A 167 8.47 12.94 8.20
CA SER A 167 8.45 11.49 7.94
C SER A 167 7.61 11.15 6.72
N HIS A 168 7.78 9.94 6.20
CA HIS A 168 6.86 9.37 5.21
C HIS A 168 5.75 8.58 5.91
N SER A 169 4.55 8.53 5.33
CA SER A 169 3.41 7.80 5.90
C SER A 169 3.69 6.30 6.15
N SER A 170 4.60 5.68 5.41
CA SER A 170 5.00 4.29 5.62
C SER A 170 5.99 4.06 6.77
N GLN A 171 6.35 5.09 7.52
CA GLN A 171 7.23 4.98 8.68
C GLN A 171 6.44 4.88 10.00
N HIS A 172 5.10 4.83 9.91
CA HIS A 172 4.22 4.82 11.06
C HIS A 172 3.24 3.64 10.98
N ASP A 173 3.24 2.84 12.00
CA ASP A 173 2.27 1.79 12.28
C ASP A 173 1.26 2.22 13.36
N ASP A 174 1.62 3.20 14.20
CA ASP A 174 0.77 3.81 15.21
C ASP A 174 0.83 5.35 15.15
N LEU A 175 -0.30 5.94 14.78
CA LEU A 175 -0.46 7.40 14.70
C LEU A 175 -0.95 8.03 16.00
N SER A 176 -1.28 7.25 17.03
CA SER A 176 -1.68 7.77 18.34
C SER A 176 -0.55 8.49 19.08
N THR A 177 0.69 8.21 18.72
CA THR A 177 1.90 8.89 19.23
C THR A 177 1.93 10.38 18.93
N PHE A 178 1.12 10.86 17.99
CA PHE A 178 0.97 12.27 17.65
C PHE A 178 -0.18 12.99 18.39
N ALA A 179 -0.83 12.34 19.36
CA ALA A 179 -1.91 12.94 20.13
C ALA A 179 -1.48 14.29 20.74
N GLY A 180 -2.31 15.31 20.56
CA GLY A 180 -2.05 16.68 21.04
C GLY A 180 -1.06 17.51 20.21
N GLN A 181 -0.39 16.92 19.21
CA GLN A 181 0.54 17.63 18.33
C GLN A 181 -0.17 18.32 17.16
N ASP A 182 0.44 19.38 16.63
CA ASP A 182 0.06 20.01 15.38
C ASP A 182 0.76 19.29 14.21
N VAL A 183 -0.01 18.61 13.34
CA VAL A 183 0.54 17.77 12.25
C VAL A 183 0.07 18.25 10.89
N ALA A 184 1.02 18.47 9.97
CA ALA A 184 0.72 18.70 8.57
C ALA A 184 0.88 17.42 7.75
N VAL A 185 -0.17 17.00 7.06
CA VAL A 185 -0.12 15.85 6.14
C VAL A 185 -0.04 16.37 4.70
N ILE A 186 0.99 15.94 3.97
CA ILE A 186 1.24 16.38 2.60
C ILE A 186 0.76 15.33 1.61
N GLY A 187 -0.26 15.65 0.84
CA GLY A 187 -0.79 14.74 -0.18
C GLY A 187 -2.31 14.71 -0.26
N ALA A 188 -2.84 14.14 -1.34
CA ALA A 188 -4.28 14.02 -1.59
C ALA A 188 -4.69 12.57 -1.98
N GLY A 189 -3.82 11.61 -1.78
CA GLY A 189 -4.08 10.19 -2.04
C GLY A 189 -4.67 9.47 -0.83
N GLN A 190 -4.92 8.17 -1.00
CA GLN A 190 -5.46 7.32 0.07
C GLN A 190 -4.63 7.43 1.35
N SER A 191 -3.32 7.20 1.26
CA SER A 191 -2.43 7.22 2.42
C SER A 191 -2.47 8.54 3.18
N ALA A 192 -2.41 9.68 2.46
CA ALA A 192 -2.45 11.00 3.11
C ALA A 192 -3.78 11.26 3.83
N LEU A 193 -4.90 10.98 3.16
CA LEU A 193 -6.24 11.25 3.72
C LEU A 193 -6.58 10.30 4.87
N GLU A 194 -6.14 9.06 4.79
CA GLU A 194 -6.34 8.08 5.87
C GLU A 194 -5.46 8.38 7.07
N SER A 195 -4.18 8.70 6.85
CA SER A 195 -3.31 9.16 7.94
C SER A 195 -3.87 10.40 8.63
N ALA A 196 -4.41 11.36 7.85
CA ALA A 196 -5.02 12.56 8.42
C ALA A 196 -6.26 12.23 9.27
N ALA A 197 -7.12 11.32 8.81
CA ALA A 197 -8.30 10.88 9.56
C ALA A 197 -7.90 10.19 10.88
N LEU A 198 -6.96 9.24 10.82
CA LEU A 198 -6.48 8.50 12.00
C LEU A 198 -5.76 9.41 13.01
N LEU A 199 -4.95 10.35 12.54
CA LEU A 199 -4.32 11.37 13.39
C LEU A 199 -5.35 12.22 14.13
N HIS A 200 -6.38 12.68 13.40
CA HIS A 200 -7.46 13.47 13.99
C HIS A 200 -8.23 12.67 15.04
N GLU A 201 -8.59 11.43 14.74
CA GLU A 201 -9.27 10.51 15.65
C GLU A 201 -8.41 10.18 16.89
N ALA A 202 -7.09 10.17 16.74
CA ALA A 202 -6.15 10.01 17.85
C ALA A 202 -5.94 11.30 18.69
N GLY A 203 -6.56 12.42 18.29
CA GLY A 203 -6.49 13.69 19.04
C GLY A 203 -5.37 14.64 18.62
N ALA A 204 -4.72 14.41 17.47
CA ALA A 204 -3.83 15.38 16.86
C ALA A 204 -4.59 16.54 16.22
N LYS A 205 -4.00 17.75 16.17
CA LYS A 205 -4.50 18.85 15.38
C LYS A 205 -3.95 18.77 13.96
N VAL A 206 -4.77 18.33 13.02
CA VAL A 206 -4.34 17.95 11.68
C VAL A 206 -4.77 18.96 10.65
N GLN A 207 -3.88 19.25 9.71
CA GLN A 207 -4.22 19.91 8.44
C GLN A 207 -3.61 19.15 7.26
N VAL A 208 -4.36 19.10 6.15
CA VAL A 208 -3.91 18.47 4.92
C VAL A 208 -3.52 19.56 3.91
N LEU A 209 -2.29 19.47 3.39
CA LEU A 209 -1.75 20.42 2.41
C LEU A 209 -1.58 19.73 1.05
N THR A 210 -2.22 20.25 0.01
CA THR A 210 -2.27 19.59 -1.29
C THR A 210 -2.05 20.56 -2.45
N ARG A 211 -1.49 20.04 -3.55
CA ARG A 211 -1.36 20.77 -4.81
C ARG A 211 -2.67 20.86 -5.58
N ARG A 212 -3.57 19.90 -5.40
CA ARG A 212 -4.88 19.81 -6.07
C ARG A 212 -5.94 19.46 -5.04
N PRO A 213 -7.22 19.81 -5.28
CA PRO A 213 -8.30 19.40 -4.38
C PRO A 213 -8.27 17.89 -4.11
N ALA A 214 -8.49 17.51 -2.85
CA ALA A 214 -8.71 16.12 -2.48
C ALA A 214 -9.96 15.58 -3.18
N ARG A 215 -9.91 14.32 -3.58
CA ARG A 215 -11.00 13.64 -4.26
C ARG A 215 -11.27 12.32 -3.56
N PHE A 216 -12.54 12.00 -3.44
CA PHE A 216 -12.98 10.74 -2.83
C PHE A 216 -13.71 9.88 -3.86
N GLY A 217 -13.62 8.58 -3.71
CA GLY A 217 -14.41 7.63 -4.45
C GLY A 217 -15.91 7.85 -4.22
N SER A 218 -16.73 7.28 -5.07
CA SER A 218 -18.17 7.26 -4.84
C SER A 218 -18.52 6.08 -3.96
N PRO A 219 -19.46 6.24 -3.01
CA PRO A 219 -19.97 5.12 -2.25
C PRO A 219 -20.61 4.08 -3.18
N PRO A 220 -20.66 2.82 -2.75
CA PRO A 220 -21.32 1.77 -3.51
C PRO A 220 -22.77 2.18 -3.83
N LYS A 221 -23.16 2.01 -5.08
CA LYS A 221 -24.54 2.27 -5.47
C LYS A 221 -25.41 1.08 -5.04
N PRO A 222 -26.60 1.28 -4.50
CA PRO A 222 -27.52 0.19 -4.22
C PRO A 222 -27.80 -0.65 -5.47
N ALA A 223 -28.12 -1.92 -5.30
CA ALA A 223 -28.43 -2.81 -6.41
C ALA A 223 -29.46 -2.16 -7.35
N ALA A 224 -29.19 -2.23 -8.66
CA ALA A 224 -30.08 -1.64 -9.66
C ALA A 224 -31.49 -2.27 -9.56
N ARG A 225 -32.53 -1.44 -9.59
CA ARG A 225 -33.92 -1.87 -9.59
C ARG A 225 -34.47 -1.82 -11.02
N GLY A 226 -35.47 -2.66 -11.34
CA GLY A 226 -36.12 -2.68 -12.67
C GLY A 226 -35.19 -3.17 -13.80
N LEU A 227 -35.33 -2.61 -15.00
CA LEU A 227 -34.59 -2.94 -16.22
C LEU A 227 -33.07 -2.76 -16.06
N GLY A 228 -32.59 -1.94 -15.12
CA GLY A 228 -31.18 -1.79 -14.82
C GLY A 228 -30.50 -3.08 -14.28
N ARG A 229 -31.28 -4.06 -13.86
CA ARG A 229 -30.82 -5.41 -13.44
C ARG A 229 -30.30 -6.24 -14.60
N LEU A 230 -30.67 -5.91 -15.84
CA LEU A 230 -30.23 -6.62 -17.04
C LEU A 230 -28.80 -6.23 -17.48
N LEU A 231 -28.25 -5.14 -16.96
CA LEU A 231 -26.86 -4.74 -17.18
C LEU A 231 -26.04 -5.11 -15.94
N PRO A 232 -25.32 -6.23 -15.95
CA PRO A 232 -24.49 -6.62 -14.83
C PRO A 232 -23.43 -5.54 -14.56
N ARG A 233 -23.22 -5.22 -13.29
CA ARG A 233 -22.09 -4.36 -12.91
C ARG A 233 -20.79 -5.11 -13.22
N PRO A 234 -19.80 -4.47 -13.84
CA PRO A 234 -18.52 -5.11 -14.05
C PRO A 234 -17.84 -5.32 -12.70
N HIS A 235 -17.61 -6.57 -12.34
CA HIS A 235 -16.77 -6.93 -11.20
C HIS A 235 -15.31 -6.82 -11.62
N SER A 236 -14.61 -5.85 -11.05
CA SER A 236 -13.18 -5.64 -11.31
C SER A 236 -12.46 -5.36 -10.00
N PRO A 237 -11.29 -5.97 -9.76
CA PRO A 237 -10.47 -5.70 -8.58
C PRO A 237 -10.08 -4.22 -8.41
N LEU A 238 -10.07 -3.45 -9.50
CA LEU A 238 -9.77 -2.02 -9.50
C LEU A 238 -11.00 -1.13 -9.24
N GLY A 239 -12.19 -1.71 -9.20
CA GLY A 239 -13.44 -1.00 -8.94
C GLY A 239 -14.59 -1.39 -9.87
N PRO A 240 -15.85 -1.06 -9.50
CA PRO A 240 -17.06 -1.56 -10.15
C PRO A 240 -17.52 -0.68 -11.33
N THR A 241 -16.62 -0.24 -12.20
CA THR A 241 -16.98 0.60 -13.36
C THR A 241 -16.47 0.04 -14.67
N TRP A 242 -17.29 0.12 -15.73
CA TRP A 242 -16.90 -0.27 -17.09
C TRP A 242 -15.65 0.46 -17.60
N ARG A 243 -15.39 1.67 -17.11
CA ARG A 243 -14.19 2.44 -17.48
C ARG A 243 -12.90 1.84 -16.96
N ILE A 244 -12.97 1.10 -15.84
CA ILE A 244 -11.80 0.50 -15.18
C ILE A 244 -11.66 -0.98 -15.57
N TYR A 245 -12.75 -1.62 -15.98
CA TYR A 245 -12.80 -3.02 -16.34
C TYR A 245 -11.70 -3.48 -17.30
N PRO A 246 -11.39 -2.76 -18.43
CA PRO A 246 -10.32 -3.16 -19.34
C PRO A 246 -8.94 -3.18 -18.69
N PHE A 247 -8.69 -2.33 -17.68
CA PHE A 247 -7.39 -2.27 -17.00
C PHE A 247 -7.09 -3.50 -16.14
N SER A 248 -8.11 -4.19 -15.67
CA SER A 248 -7.94 -5.42 -14.89
C SER A 248 -8.06 -6.69 -15.75
N HIS A 249 -8.94 -6.70 -16.77
CA HIS A 249 -9.22 -7.91 -17.55
C HIS A 249 -8.45 -8.00 -18.86
N ALA A 250 -7.98 -6.86 -19.38
CA ALA A 250 -7.21 -6.78 -20.62
C ALA A 250 -5.84 -6.10 -20.41
N ALA A 251 -5.27 -6.20 -19.21
CA ALA A 251 -4.01 -5.54 -18.84
C ALA A 251 -2.87 -5.87 -19.83
N GLY A 252 -2.82 -7.09 -20.36
CA GLY A 252 -1.83 -7.52 -21.36
C GLY A 252 -1.84 -6.69 -22.65
N MET A 253 -2.97 -6.08 -23.01
CA MET A 253 -3.06 -5.24 -24.20
C MET A 253 -2.34 -3.89 -24.04
N PHE A 254 -2.19 -3.41 -22.81
CA PHE A 254 -1.52 -2.13 -22.54
C PHE A 254 -0.03 -2.14 -22.90
N ARG A 255 0.61 -3.32 -22.93
CA ARG A 255 2.03 -3.45 -23.34
C ARG A 255 2.30 -2.95 -24.75
N TYR A 256 1.32 -3.02 -25.64
CA TYR A 256 1.43 -2.58 -27.03
C TYR A 256 1.24 -1.07 -27.22
N LEU A 257 0.79 -0.36 -26.19
CA LEU A 257 0.64 1.09 -26.24
C LEU A 257 1.99 1.79 -26.06
N PRO A 258 2.21 2.94 -26.72
CA PRO A 258 3.39 3.77 -26.51
C PRO A 258 3.55 4.15 -25.03
N SER A 259 4.79 4.20 -24.53
CA SER A 259 5.08 4.46 -23.10
C SER A 259 4.43 5.73 -22.57
N ARG A 260 4.40 6.81 -23.36
CA ARG A 260 3.73 8.07 -22.98
C ARG A 260 2.22 7.90 -22.76
N THR A 261 1.57 7.06 -23.59
CA THR A 261 0.13 6.77 -23.46
C THR A 261 -0.12 5.92 -22.24
N ARG A 262 0.71 4.88 -22.00
CA ARG A 262 0.64 4.06 -20.77
C ARG A 262 0.73 4.89 -19.51
N LEU A 263 1.73 5.78 -19.44
CA LEU A 263 1.91 6.68 -18.29
C LEU A 263 0.72 7.63 -18.08
N LYS A 264 0.13 8.19 -19.16
CA LYS A 264 -1.07 9.02 -19.05
C LYS A 264 -2.26 8.23 -18.49
N LEU A 265 -2.45 7.00 -18.98
CA LEU A 265 -3.54 6.12 -18.52
C LEU A 265 -3.36 5.73 -17.06
N VAL A 266 -2.16 5.29 -16.65
CA VAL A 266 -1.85 4.95 -15.26
C VAL A 266 -2.12 6.15 -14.33
N LYS A 267 -1.60 7.34 -14.67
CA LYS A 267 -1.86 8.57 -13.88
C LYS A 267 -3.33 8.94 -13.79
N ARG A 268 -4.14 8.60 -14.80
CA ARG A 268 -5.58 8.87 -14.80
C ARG A 268 -6.36 7.85 -13.98
N VAL A 269 -5.98 6.57 -14.02
CA VAL A 269 -6.69 5.46 -13.37
C VAL A 269 -6.25 5.29 -11.93
N LEU A 270 -4.93 5.37 -11.67
CA LEU A 270 -4.32 5.21 -10.35
C LEU A 270 -3.92 6.54 -9.72
N GLY A 271 -4.48 7.65 -10.18
CA GLY A 271 -4.22 8.98 -9.62
C GLY A 271 -4.68 9.08 -8.15
N PRO A 272 -4.24 10.13 -7.43
CA PRO A 272 -4.56 10.31 -6.02
C PRO A 272 -6.09 10.38 -5.83
N LEU A 273 -6.62 9.46 -5.04
CA LEU A 273 -8.04 9.33 -4.75
C LEU A 273 -8.21 8.66 -3.38
N GLY A 274 -8.87 9.33 -2.45
CA GLY A 274 -9.31 8.74 -1.18
C GLY A 274 -10.47 7.75 -1.41
N ALA A 275 -10.57 6.76 -0.55
CA ALA A 275 -11.72 5.88 -0.53
C ALA A 275 -13.00 6.66 -0.15
N TRP A 276 -14.17 6.15 -0.51
CA TRP A 276 -15.45 6.84 -0.28
C TRP A 276 -15.71 7.05 1.22
N TRP A 277 -15.37 6.09 2.07
CA TRP A 277 -15.58 6.16 3.53
C TRP A 277 -14.70 7.17 4.26
N LEU A 278 -13.61 7.64 3.62
CA LEU A 278 -12.77 8.69 4.18
C LEU A 278 -13.41 10.08 4.07
N ARG A 279 -14.41 10.23 3.20
CA ARG A 279 -15.05 11.53 3.02
C ARG A 279 -15.57 12.07 4.33
N ASP A 280 -16.41 11.30 5.02
CA ASP A 280 -17.06 11.73 6.26
C ASP A 280 -16.09 11.84 7.46
N ARG A 281 -14.90 11.19 7.33
CA ARG A 281 -13.83 11.29 8.34
C ARG A 281 -12.90 12.48 8.11
N VAL A 282 -13.00 13.16 6.96
CA VAL A 282 -12.11 14.25 6.55
C VAL A 282 -12.86 15.55 6.26
N GLU A 283 -13.90 15.50 5.39
CA GLU A 283 -14.65 16.69 4.98
C GLU A 283 -15.41 17.29 6.17
N GLY A 284 -15.16 18.60 6.43
CA GLY A 284 -15.77 19.31 7.55
C GLY A 284 -15.11 19.09 8.92
N LEU A 285 -14.24 18.10 9.07
CA LEU A 285 -13.51 17.80 10.31
C LEU A 285 -12.06 18.27 10.28
N ILE A 286 -11.40 18.10 9.13
CA ILE A 286 -9.98 18.38 8.96
C ILE A 286 -9.81 19.49 7.91
N PRO A 287 -9.07 20.58 8.19
CA PRO A 287 -8.75 21.58 7.20
C PRO A 287 -7.96 20.99 6.03
N VAL A 288 -8.52 21.03 4.82
CA VAL A 288 -7.85 20.60 3.58
C VAL A 288 -7.56 21.83 2.72
N ARG A 289 -6.30 22.25 2.72
CA ARG A 289 -5.84 23.42 1.96
C ARG A 289 -5.24 22.95 0.64
N HIS A 290 -5.82 23.36 -0.47
CA HIS A 290 -5.36 22.96 -1.81
C HIS A 290 -4.77 24.14 -2.61
N GLY A 291 -4.15 23.82 -3.75
CA GLY A 291 -3.49 24.82 -4.59
C GLY A 291 -2.15 25.28 -4.02
N LEU A 292 -1.56 24.52 -3.10
CA LEU A 292 -0.33 24.90 -2.41
C LEU A 292 0.86 24.09 -2.92
N ARG A 293 1.99 24.74 -3.09
CA ARG A 293 3.31 24.12 -3.29
C ARG A 293 4.18 24.40 -2.08
N ILE A 294 4.85 23.40 -1.59
CA ILE A 294 5.87 23.57 -0.56
C ILE A 294 7.13 24.05 -1.25
N ARG A 295 7.67 25.16 -0.79
CA ARG A 295 8.93 25.75 -1.30
C ARG A 295 10.11 25.36 -0.46
N GLN A 296 9.93 25.38 0.85
CA GLN A 296 10.99 25.12 1.80
C GLN A 296 10.40 24.58 3.10
N VAL A 297 11.17 23.74 3.75
CA VAL A 297 10.96 23.29 5.12
C VAL A 297 12.16 23.71 5.95
N ARG A 298 11.90 24.34 7.09
CA ARG A 298 12.93 24.76 8.05
C ARG A 298 12.58 24.22 9.44
N HIS A 299 13.57 23.94 10.22
CA HIS A 299 13.41 23.66 11.65
C HIS A 299 13.63 24.94 12.43
N ASP A 300 12.73 25.22 13.35
CA ASP A 300 12.84 26.32 14.31
C ASP A 300 12.57 25.75 15.73
N GLY A 301 13.65 25.45 16.42
CA GLY A 301 13.57 24.74 17.70
C GLY A 301 12.92 23.35 17.55
N ASN A 302 11.80 23.15 18.24
CA ASN A 302 11.02 21.89 18.18
C ASN A 302 9.91 21.90 17.12
N LYS A 303 9.82 22.97 16.32
CA LYS A 303 8.78 23.14 15.30
C LYS A 303 9.33 23.03 13.89
N VAL A 304 8.44 22.74 12.98
CA VAL A 304 8.69 22.74 11.53
C VAL A 304 7.95 23.88 10.90
N LEU A 305 8.68 24.73 10.20
CA LEU A 305 8.15 25.84 9.44
C LEU A 305 8.08 25.48 7.96
N LEU A 306 6.87 25.43 7.42
CA LEU A 306 6.58 25.16 6.01
C LEU A 306 6.33 26.48 5.28
N SER A 307 7.20 26.83 4.34
CA SER A 307 6.96 27.95 3.42
C SER A 307 6.12 27.45 2.24
N LEU A 308 4.92 27.99 2.10
CA LEU A 308 3.91 27.57 1.13
C LEU A 308 3.72 28.65 0.06
N GLU A 309 3.71 28.25 -1.19
CA GLU A 309 3.37 29.10 -2.33
C GLU A 309 1.99 28.68 -2.87
N PRO A 310 0.96 29.50 -2.70
CA PRO A 310 -0.34 29.27 -3.31
C PRO A 310 -0.29 29.49 -4.82
N ALA A 311 -1.21 28.84 -5.56
CA ALA A 311 -1.35 29.04 -7.01
C ALA A 311 -1.75 30.48 -7.37
N ALA A 312 -2.38 31.20 -6.43
CA ALA A 312 -2.69 32.63 -6.50
C ALA A 312 -2.62 33.24 -5.08
N GLY A 313 -2.05 34.41 -4.96
CA GLY A 313 -1.86 35.10 -3.68
C GLY A 313 -0.40 35.13 -3.23
N GLN A 314 -0.18 35.60 -2.00
CA GLN A 314 1.17 35.74 -1.44
C GLN A 314 1.61 34.44 -0.74
N PRO A 315 2.92 34.15 -0.69
CA PRO A 315 3.46 33.07 0.11
C PRO A 315 3.01 33.18 1.56
N THR A 316 2.75 32.03 2.18
CA THR A 316 2.35 31.91 3.59
C THR A 316 3.24 30.90 4.29
N GLU A 317 3.35 31.03 5.59
CA GLU A 317 4.07 30.07 6.42
C GLU A 317 3.09 29.32 7.31
N VAL A 318 3.42 28.06 7.59
CA VAL A 318 2.68 27.20 8.51
C VAL A 318 3.69 26.56 9.44
N GLU A 319 3.44 26.71 10.73
CA GLU A 319 4.21 26.10 11.81
C GLU A 319 3.47 24.87 12.34
N VAL A 320 4.18 23.76 12.50
CA VAL A 320 3.65 22.49 13.02
C VAL A 320 4.71 21.78 13.85
N ASP A 321 4.28 20.78 14.62
CA ASP A 321 5.20 19.89 15.36
C ASP A 321 5.79 18.83 14.44
N HIS A 322 5.00 18.34 13.47
CA HIS A 322 5.42 17.25 12.61
C HIS A 322 4.80 17.36 11.20
N VAL A 323 5.53 16.83 10.23
CA VAL A 323 5.07 16.74 8.83
C VAL A 323 5.08 15.29 8.38
N ILE A 324 3.95 14.78 7.90
CA ILE A 324 3.86 13.44 7.30
C ILE A 324 3.69 13.56 5.78
N ALA A 325 4.66 13.03 5.03
CA ALA A 325 4.61 12.96 3.58
C ALA A 325 3.77 11.73 3.14
N GLY A 326 2.54 11.96 2.67
CA GLY A 326 1.70 10.97 2.01
C GLY A 326 1.80 11.11 0.48
N THR A 327 3.02 11.12 -0.04
CA THR A 327 3.32 11.53 -1.44
C THR A 327 3.55 10.38 -2.41
N GLY A 328 3.47 9.13 -1.93
CA GLY A 328 3.53 7.90 -2.74
C GLY A 328 4.90 7.32 -2.94
#